data_1b9027147ffd84893d4b7e3a40008aa0
#
_entry.id   1b9027147ffd84893d4b7e3a40008aa0
#
_cell.length_a   1.000
_cell.length_b   1.000
_cell.length_c   1.000
_cell.angle_alpha   90.00
_cell.angle_beta   90.00
_cell.angle_gamma   90.00
#
_symmetry.space_group_name_H-M   'P 1'
#
loop_
_entity.id
_entity.type
_entity.pdbx_description
1 polymer ?
#
loop_
_entity_poly.entity_id
_entity_poly.type
_entity_poly.pdbx_seq_one_letter_code
_entity_poly.pdbx_strand_id
1 'polypeptide(L)'
;MDKAKLQRRLEEQTARDHTNMRRWRNRRNLRYESIMNQPILPRFCMICFFGMLVGTATMVIFDVYASLTYLSHLGFLHMMRNATTSAFFCWLIFAVPLIPCALYQLRKGFEDPYFEKLLMKKNGKPRMPLEKRFKMYVAVSAGGCGVLFVLYLLAGILSRMI
;
A
#
# COMPACT_ATOMS: atom_id res chain seq x y z
N MET A 1 31.61 12.53 -50.00
CA MET A 1 30.98 12.48 -48.68
C MET A 1 32.09 12.22 -47.66
N ASP A 2 32.24 13.10 -46.70
CA ASP A 2 33.40 13.16 -45.79
C ASP A 2 33.40 11.96 -44.84
N LYS A 3 34.44 11.12 -44.89
CA LYS A 3 34.56 9.90 -44.05
C LYS A 3 34.39 10.19 -42.57
N ALA A 4 34.87 11.35 -42.10
CA ALA A 4 34.73 11.82 -40.73
C ALA A 4 33.26 12.11 -40.33
N LYS A 5 32.47 12.63 -41.29
CA LYS A 5 31.01 12.86 -41.06
C LYS A 5 30.22 11.55 -40.98
N LEU A 6 30.62 10.56 -41.77
CA LEU A 6 29.99 9.24 -41.76
C LEU A 6 30.28 8.52 -40.44
N GLN A 7 31.52 8.62 -39.96
CA GLN A 7 31.96 7.98 -38.72
C GLN A 7 31.25 8.57 -37.49
N ARG A 8 31.13 9.91 -37.41
CA ARG A 8 30.34 10.58 -36.34
C ARG A 8 28.85 10.16 -36.34
N ARG A 9 28.24 10.03 -37.52
CA ARG A 9 26.84 9.57 -37.62
C ARG A 9 26.67 8.13 -37.16
N LEU A 10 27.65 7.25 -37.48
CA LEU A 10 27.65 5.87 -37.01
C LEU A 10 27.81 5.78 -35.47
N GLU A 11 28.71 6.58 -34.91
CA GLU A 11 28.91 6.65 -33.44
C GLU A 11 27.68 7.19 -32.73
N GLU A 12 27.05 8.23 -33.29
CA GLU A 12 25.77 8.75 -32.71
C GLU A 12 24.63 7.74 -32.86
N GLN A 13 24.54 6.98 -33.92
CA GLN A 13 23.55 5.93 -34.11
C GLN A 13 23.77 4.77 -33.13
N THR A 14 25.01 4.29 -32.99
CA THR A 14 25.35 3.24 -32.02
C THR A 14 25.12 3.69 -30.61
N ALA A 15 25.42 4.93 -30.24
CA ALA A 15 25.13 5.49 -28.93
C ALA A 15 23.61 5.58 -28.66
N ARG A 16 22.81 5.98 -29.68
CA ARG A 16 21.33 5.99 -29.58
C ARG A 16 20.74 4.59 -29.47
N ASP A 17 21.28 3.63 -30.21
CA ASP A 17 20.83 2.24 -30.19
C ASP A 17 21.19 1.58 -28.85
N HIS A 18 22.36 1.84 -28.29
CA HIS A 18 22.75 1.40 -26.96
C HIS A 18 21.85 2.00 -25.88
N THR A 19 21.51 3.28 -25.96
CA THR A 19 20.58 3.92 -24.99
C THR A 19 19.15 3.41 -25.17
N ASN A 20 18.70 3.16 -26.42
CA ASN A 20 17.38 2.60 -26.68
C ASN A 20 17.30 1.13 -26.26
N MET A 21 18.35 0.34 -26.49
CA MET A 21 18.43 -1.06 -26.07
C MET A 21 18.50 -1.17 -24.53
N ARG A 22 19.23 -0.26 -23.86
CA ARG A 22 19.25 -0.15 -22.40
C ARG A 22 17.89 0.26 -21.85
N ARG A 23 17.20 1.22 -22.49
CA ARG A 23 15.81 1.61 -22.16
C ARG A 23 14.83 0.47 -22.42
N TRP A 24 15.00 -0.29 -23.51
CA TRP A 24 14.16 -1.44 -23.84
C TRP A 24 14.41 -2.61 -22.89
N ARG A 25 15.67 -2.88 -22.53
CA ARG A 25 16.06 -3.89 -21.53
C ARG A 25 15.54 -3.52 -20.14
N ASN A 26 15.65 -2.26 -19.75
CA ASN A 26 15.06 -1.77 -18.51
C ASN A 26 13.54 -1.82 -18.55
N ARG A 27 12.88 -1.49 -19.68
CA ARG A 27 11.43 -1.67 -19.83
C ARG A 27 11.01 -3.12 -19.82
N ARG A 28 11.82 -4.01 -20.32
CA ARG A 28 11.55 -5.46 -20.34
C ARG A 28 11.80 -6.07 -18.95
N ASN A 29 12.88 -5.71 -18.30
CA ASN A 29 13.13 -6.10 -16.91
C ASN A 29 12.09 -5.47 -15.97
N LEU A 30 11.73 -4.22 -16.20
CA LEU A 30 10.62 -3.56 -15.52
C LEU A 30 9.27 -4.20 -15.87
N ARG A 31 9.05 -4.78 -17.03
CA ARG A 31 7.85 -5.58 -17.34
C ARG A 31 7.90 -6.94 -16.66
N TYR A 32 9.03 -7.59 -16.58
CA TYR A 32 9.20 -8.86 -15.84
C TYR A 32 9.16 -8.64 -14.33
N GLU A 33 9.82 -7.60 -13.82
CA GLU A 33 9.66 -7.15 -12.44
C GLU A 33 8.30 -6.49 -12.21
N SER A 34 7.65 -5.90 -13.23
CA SER A 34 6.34 -5.28 -13.14
C SER A 34 5.18 -6.26 -13.24
N ILE A 35 5.37 -7.44 -13.75
CA ILE A 35 4.39 -8.52 -13.52
C ILE A 35 4.34 -8.84 -12.03
N MET A 36 5.46 -8.70 -11.33
CA MET A 36 5.52 -8.89 -9.87
C MET A 36 5.48 -7.59 -9.05
N ASN A 37 5.95 -6.43 -9.57
CA ASN A 37 6.33 -5.32 -8.69
C ASN A 37 5.76 -3.93 -8.98
N GLN A 38 5.19 -3.59 -10.15
CA GLN A 38 4.95 -2.17 -10.37
C GLN A 38 3.52 -1.66 -10.60
N PRO A 39 2.69 -2.08 -11.46
CA PRO A 39 1.30 -1.63 -11.37
C PRO A 39 0.52 -2.41 -10.30
N ILE A 40 0.99 -3.60 -9.92
CA ILE A 40 0.32 -4.47 -8.95
C ILE A 40 0.65 -4.03 -7.52
N LEU A 41 1.93 -3.81 -7.19
CA LEU A 41 2.36 -3.53 -5.82
C LEU A 41 1.85 -2.19 -5.26
N PRO A 42 1.95 -1.04 -5.97
CA PRO A 42 1.32 0.20 -5.53
C PRO A 42 -0.20 0.10 -5.42
N ARG A 43 -0.85 -0.65 -6.32
CA ARG A 43 -2.29 -0.91 -6.25
C ARG A 43 -2.62 -1.78 -5.05
N PHE A 44 -1.84 -2.81 -4.80
CA PHE A 44 -1.99 -3.68 -3.64
C PHE A 44 -1.86 -2.90 -2.32
N CYS A 45 -0.84 -2.03 -2.18
CA CYS A 45 -0.73 -1.16 -1.01
C CYS A 45 -1.94 -0.23 -0.86
N MET A 46 -2.46 0.32 -1.94
CA MET A 46 -3.69 1.13 -1.89
C MET A 46 -4.90 0.30 -1.48
N ILE A 47 -5.06 -0.91 -2.04
CA ILE A 47 -6.15 -1.82 -1.69
C ILE A 47 -6.06 -2.20 -0.21
N CYS A 48 -4.88 -2.55 0.29
CA CYS A 48 -4.68 -2.84 1.71
C CYS A 48 -4.99 -1.62 2.59
N PHE A 49 -4.55 -0.42 2.19
CA PHE A 49 -4.80 0.81 2.94
C PHE A 49 -6.29 1.17 2.99
N PHE A 50 -6.98 1.13 1.86
CA PHE A 50 -8.43 1.36 1.82
C PHE A 50 -9.21 0.22 2.46
N GLY A 51 -8.79 -1.04 2.27
CA GLY A 51 -9.37 -2.20 2.92
C GLY A 51 -9.28 -2.12 4.43
N MET A 52 -8.16 -1.63 4.97
CA MET A 52 -7.97 -1.37 6.39
C MET A 52 -8.99 -0.35 6.92
N LEU A 53 -9.21 0.76 6.22
CA LEU A 53 -10.15 1.81 6.64
C LEU A 53 -11.60 1.41 6.42
N VAL A 54 -11.95 1.08 5.18
CA VAL A 54 -13.34 0.77 4.78
C VAL A 54 -13.78 -0.59 5.32
N GLY A 55 -12.91 -1.61 5.25
CA GLY A 55 -13.19 -2.94 5.76
C GLY A 55 -13.47 -2.92 7.26
N THR A 56 -12.65 -2.19 8.04
CA THR A 56 -12.86 -2.04 9.49
C THR A 56 -14.18 -1.33 9.79
N ALA A 57 -14.47 -0.23 9.08
CA ALA A 57 -15.74 0.48 9.26
C ALA A 57 -16.94 -0.42 8.92
N THR A 58 -16.87 -1.18 7.83
CA THR A 58 -17.92 -2.11 7.41
C THR A 58 -18.12 -3.22 8.44
N MET A 59 -17.03 -3.79 8.97
CA MET A 59 -17.11 -4.82 10.01
C MET A 59 -17.75 -4.30 11.31
N VAL A 60 -17.38 -3.10 11.75
CA VAL A 60 -18.02 -2.47 12.92
C VAL A 60 -19.51 -2.28 12.70
N ILE A 61 -19.92 -1.73 11.56
CA ILE A 61 -21.33 -1.53 11.24
C ILE A 61 -22.08 -2.86 11.19
N PHE A 62 -21.49 -3.89 10.57
CA PHE A 62 -22.08 -5.21 10.48
C PHE A 62 -22.26 -5.85 11.86
N ASP A 63 -21.24 -5.80 12.72
CA ASP A 63 -21.29 -6.38 14.07
C ASP A 63 -22.29 -5.65 14.97
N VAL A 64 -22.38 -4.32 14.87
CA VAL A 64 -23.40 -3.53 15.56
C VAL A 64 -24.80 -3.92 15.09
N TYR A 65 -25.01 -3.99 13.77
CA TYR A 65 -26.30 -4.39 13.21
C TYR A 65 -26.69 -5.83 13.62
N ALA A 66 -25.77 -6.78 13.48
CA ALA A 66 -26.00 -8.17 13.89
C ALA A 66 -26.29 -8.30 15.39
N SER A 67 -25.58 -7.56 16.23
CA SER A 67 -25.80 -7.55 17.68
C SER A 67 -27.17 -6.97 18.05
N LEU A 68 -27.60 -5.90 17.40
CA LEU A 68 -28.91 -5.31 17.61
C LEU A 68 -30.04 -6.23 17.14
N THR A 69 -29.83 -6.97 16.06
CA THR A 69 -30.89 -7.80 15.48
C THR A 69 -31.00 -9.17 16.13
N TYR A 70 -29.87 -9.83 16.40
CA TYR A 70 -29.84 -11.23 16.82
C TYR A 70 -29.40 -11.44 18.27
N LEU A 71 -28.66 -10.49 18.85
CA LEU A 71 -28.00 -10.62 20.15
C LEU A 71 -28.39 -9.52 21.12
N SER A 72 -29.59 -8.94 20.95
CA SER A 72 -30.08 -7.82 21.78
C SER A 72 -30.10 -8.14 23.28
N HIS A 73 -30.19 -9.43 23.67
CA HIS A 73 -30.16 -9.90 25.03
C HIS A 73 -28.76 -9.89 25.68
N LEU A 74 -27.68 -9.79 24.89
CA LEU A 74 -26.30 -9.84 25.41
C LEU A 74 -25.80 -8.51 25.99
N GLY A 75 -26.57 -7.44 25.86
CA GLY A 75 -26.21 -6.14 26.38
C GLY A 75 -25.15 -5.40 25.56
N PHE A 76 -25.09 -4.09 25.80
CA PHE A 76 -24.26 -3.15 25.04
C PHE A 76 -22.76 -3.46 25.10
N LEU A 77 -22.24 -3.93 26.23
CA LEU A 77 -20.81 -4.20 26.41
C LEU A 77 -20.31 -5.40 25.61
N HIS A 78 -21.12 -6.44 25.46
CA HIS A 78 -20.79 -7.57 24.60
C HIS A 78 -20.78 -7.16 23.14
N MET A 79 -21.70 -6.31 22.70
CA MET A 79 -21.72 -5.72 21.36
C MET A 79 -20.43 -4.93 21.09
N MET A 80 -20.04 -4.05 22.01
CA MET A 80 -18.81 -3.26 21.90
C MET A 80 -17.56 -4.14 21.82
N ARG A 81 -17.49 -5.19 22.65
CA ARG A 81 -16.37 -6.13 22.63
C ARG A 81 -16.27 -6.85 21.30
N ASN A 82 -17.37 -7.36 20.76
CA ASN A 82 -17.36 -8.06 19.47
C ASN A 82 -16.94 -7.12 18.35
N ALA A 83 -17.56 -5.93 18.25
CA ALA A 83 -17.23 -4.94 17.22
C ALA A 83 -15.76 -4.49 17.29
N THR A 84 -15.20 -4.25 18.50
CA THR A 84 -13.78 -3.89 18.63
C THR A 84 -12.85 -5.04 18.28
N THR A 85 -13.24 -6.28 18.60
CA THR A 85 -12.46 -7.48 18.24
C THR A 85 -12.40 -7.66 16.72
N SER A 86 -13.53 -7.64 16.05
CA SER A 86 -13.62 -7.79 14.59
C SER A 86 -12.89 -6.64 13.88
N ALA A 87 -13.05 -5.41 14.36
CA ALA A 87 -12.34 -4.24 13.87
C ALA A 87 -10.82 -4.41 13.97
N PHE A 88 -10.32 -4.86 15.12
CA PHE A 88 -8.90 -5.06 15.35
C PHE A 88 -8.31 -6.13 14.44
N PHE A 89 -8.96 -7.29 14.32
CA PHE A 89 -8.50 -8.34 13.42
C PHE A 89 -8.57 -7.94 11.94
N CYS A 90 -9.65 -7.28 11.51
CA CYS A 90 -9.76 -6.76 10.15
C CYS A 90 -8.64 -5.76 9.85
N TRP A 91 -8.34 -4.86 10.79
CA TRP A 91 -7.23 -3.93 10.67
C TRP A 91 -5.89 -4.64 10.49
N LEU A 92 -5.60 -5.65 11.31
CA LEU A 92 -4.36 -6.44 11.23
C LEU A 92 -4.20 -7.17 9.90
N ILE A 93 -5.27 -7.80 9.39
CA ILE A 93 -5.23 -8.53 8.10
C ILE A 93 -4.71 -7.62 6.97
N PHE A 94 -5.08 -6.35 6.96
CA PHE A 94 -4.64 -5.41 5.95
C PHE A 94 -3.33 -4.69 6.31
N ALA A 95 -3.08 -4.39 7.59
CA ALA A 95 -1.86 -3.70 8.03
C ALA A 95 -0.60 -4.57 7.92
N VAL A 96 -0.71 -5.86 8.23
CA VAL A 96 0.43 -6.79 8.18
C VAL A 96 1.05 -6.89 6.78
N PRO A 97 0.30 -7.10 5.68
CA PRO A 97 0.89 -7.12 4.34
C PRO A 97 1.24 -5.72 3.81
N LEU A 98 0.56 -4.65 4.29
CA LEU A 98 0.79 -3.29 3.83
C LEU A 98 2.20 -2.79 4.16
N ILE A 99 2.67 -3.01 5.40
CA ILE A 99 3.95 -2.47 5.87
C ILE A 99 5.14 -3.04 5.08
N PRO A 100 5.34 -4.37 4.95
CA PRO A 100 6.46 -4.92 4.18
C PRO A 100 6.38 -4.56 2.69
N CYS A 101 5.18 -4.53 2.10
CA CYS A 101 5.01 -4.11 0.71
C CYS A 101 5.37 -2.63 0.50
N ALA A 102 5.00 -1.75 1.43
CA ALA A 102 5.34 -0.33 1.39
C ALA A 102 6.85 -0.11 1.62
N LEU A 103 7.48 -0.88 2.52
CA LEU A 103 8.92 -0.84 2.76
C LEU A 103 9.70 -1.30 1.52
N TYR A 104 9.25 -2.37 0.87
CA TYR A 104 9.84 -2.83 -0.38
C TYR A 104 9.76 -1.79 -1.49
N GLN A 105 8.61 -1.09 -1.63
CA GLN A 105 8.48 0.01 -2.57
C GLN A 105 9.43 1.16 -2.27
N LEU A 106 9.59 1.51 -0.99
CA LEU A 106 10.50 2.56 -0.58
C LEU A 106 11.94 2.21 -0.93
N ARG A 107 12.37 0.98 -0.60
CA ARG A 107 13.71 0.48 -0.92
C ARG A 107 13.98 0.50 -2.42
N LYS A 108 13.06 0.01 -3.24
CA LYS A 108 13.17 0.04 -4.70
C LYS A 108 13.21 1.46 -5.26
N GLY A 109 12.49 2.40 -4.67
CA GLY A 109 12.53 3.80 -5.07
C GLY A 109 13.89 4.47 -4.81
N PHE A 110 14.61 4.05 -3.76
CA PHE A 110 15.99 4.52 -3.51
C PHE A 110 17.02 3.88 -4.44
N GLU A 111 16.83 2.60 -4.81
CA GLU A 111 17.72 1.88 -5.72
C GLU A 111 17.57 2.34 -7.18
N ASP A 112 16.38 2.77 -7.59
CA ASP A 112 16.09 3.16 -8.96
C ASP A 112 15.24 4.45 -9.04
N PRO A 113 15.88 5.63 -9.28
CA PRO A 113 15.15 6.90 -9.44
C PRO A 113 14.15 6.89 -10.60
N TYR A 114 14.31 5.99 -11.58
CA TYR A 114 13.35 5.79 -12.66
C TYR A 114 12.05 5.16 -12.16
N PHE A 115 12.10 4.41 -11.10
CA PHE A 115 10.94 3.83 -10.43
C PHE A 115 10.01 4.92 -9.88
N GLU A 116 10.56 5.97 -9.31
CA GLU A 116 9.78 7.10 -8.80
C GLU A 116 9.05 7.83 -9.94
N LYS A 117 9.71 7.99 -11.11
CA LYS A 117 9.08 8.58 -12.31
C LYS A 117 7.95 7.73 -12.88
N LEU A 118 8.04 6.41 -12.80
CA LEU A 118 6.97 5.50 -13.24
C LEU A 118 5.73 5.56 -12.33
N LEU A 119 5.88 6.00 -11.09
CA LEU A 119 4.80 6.23 -10.16
C LEU A 119 4.10 7.59 -10.37
N MET A 120 4.56 8.43 -11.30
CA MET A 120 3.86 9.67 -11.65
C MET A 120 2.49 9.36 -12.26
N LYS A 121 1.50 10.18 -11.94
CA LYS A 121 0.16 10.09 -12.54
C LYS A 121 0.25 10.28 -14.04
N LYS A 122 -0.61 9.59 -14.81
CA LYS A 122 -0.78 9.79 -16.25
C LYS A 122 -0.97 11.27 -16.66
N ASN A 123 -1.47 12.09 -15.75
CA ASN A 123 -1.73 13.52 -15.96
C ASN A 123 -0.53 14.43 -15.62
N GLY A 124 0.69 13.91 -15.54
CA GLY A 124 1.90 14.69 -15.26
C GLY A 124 1.98 15.33 -13.87
N LYS A 125 0.96 15.16 -13.01
CA LYS A 125 0.98 15.68 -11.64
C LYS A 125 1.89 14.78 -10.78
N PRO A 126 2.80 15.37 -9.98
CA PRO A 126 3.63 14.60 -9.06
C PRO A 126 2.74 13.84 -8.07
N ARG A 127 3.00 12.55 -7.94
CA ARG A 127 2.45 11.78 -6.81
C ARG A 127 3.20 12.16 -5.54
N MET A 128 2.55 11.93 -4.40
CA MET A 128 3.20 12.07 -3.11
C MET A 128 4.53 11.26 -3.12
N PRO A 129 5.66 11.84 -2.66
CA PRO A 129 6.93 11.13 -2.57
C PRO A 129 6.78 9.79 -1.83
N LEU A 130 7.51 8.77 -2.26
CA LEU A 130 7.42 7.41 -1.69
C LEU A 130 7.66 7.40 -0.18
N GLU A 131 8.63 8.17 0.28
CA GLU A 131 8.95 8.29 1.71
C GLU A 131 7.77 8.86 2.52
N LYS A 132 7.14 9.93 2.02
CA LYS A 132 5.97 10.53 2.68
C LYS A 132 4.79 9.57 2.69
N ARG A 133 4.61 8.81 1.62
CA ARG A 133 3.58 7.78 1.51
C ARG A 133 3.82 6.63 2.48
N PHE A 134 5.08 6.17 2.57
CA PHE A 134 5.48 5.14 3.53
C PHE A 134 5.23 5.58 4.96
N LYS A 135 5.70 6.78 5.33
CA LYS A 135 5.45 7.37 6.67
C LYS A 135 3.96 7.43 6.99
N MET A 136 3.12 7.82 6.01
CA MET A 136 1.67 7.84 6.17
C MET A 136 1.10 6.43 6.40
N TYR A 137 1.52 5.44 5.61
CA TYR A 137 1.04 4.07 5.79
C TYR A 137 1.41 3.50 7.16
N VAL A 138 2.67 3.70 7.58
CA VAL A 138 3.13 3.26 8.91
C VAL A 138 2.40 3.99 10.02
N ALA A 139 2.28 5.31 9.95
CA ALA A 139 1.61 6.11 10.98
C ALA A 139 0.14 5.72 11.13
N VAL A 140 -0.60 5.57 10.02
CA VAL A 140 -2.01 5.17 10.07
C VAL A 140 -2.15 3.73 10.55
N SER A 141 -1.32 2.80 10.04
CA SER A 141 -1.39 1.39 10.45
C SER A 141 -1.07 1.20 11.93
N ALA A 142 0.02 1.80 12.41
CA ALA A 142 0.44 1.69 13.81
C ALA A 142 -0.51 2.46 14.75
N GLY A 143 -0.89 3.68 14.38
CA GLY A 143 -1.83 4.49 15.17
C GLY A 143 -3.19 3.83 15.30
N GLY A 144 -3.76 3.35 14.20
CA GLY A 144 -5.04 2.65 14.22
C GLY A 144 -4.97 1.33 14.99
N CYS A 145 -3.90 0.56 14.82
CA CYS A 145 -3.66 -0.65 15.60
C CYS A 145 -3.61 -0.35 17.10
N GLY A 146 -2.89 0.69 17.51
CA GLY A 146 -2.81 1.11 18.91
C GLY A 146 -4.16 1.53 19.48
N VAL A 147 -4.91 2.36 18.76
CA VAL A 147 -6.25 2.79 19.19
C VAL A 147 -7.20 1.60 19.32
N LEU A 148 -7.27 0.74 18.29
CA LEU A 148 -8.16 -0.43 18.32
C LEU A 148 -7.75 -1.43 19.40
N PHE A 149 -6.45 -1.60 19.66
CA PHE A 149 -5.95 -2.45 20.74
C PHE A 149 -6.36 -1.92 22.11
N VAL A 150 -6.24 -0.62 22.35
CA VAL A 150 -6.69 0.01 23.61
C VAL A 150 -8.20 -0.16 23.77
N LEU A 151 -8.99 0.10 22.73
CA LEU A 151 -10.45 -0.10 22.77
C LEU A 151 -10.81 -1.57 23.04
N TYR A 152 -10.10 -2.51 22.41
CA TYR A 152 -10.27 -3.94 22.66
C TYR A 152 -10.02 -4.31 24.13
N LEU A 153 -8.92 -3.82 24.70
CA LEU A 153 -8.60 -4.07 26.12
C LEU A 153 -9.66 -3.46 27.06
N LEU A 154 -10.04 -2.21 26.80
CA LEU A 154 -11.06 -1.52 27.61
C LEU A 154 -12.41 -2.26 27.55
N ALA A 155 -12.86 -2.64 26.36
CA ALA A 155 -14.09 -3.42 26.20
C ALA A 155 -13.99 -4.79 26.88
N GLY A 156 -12.82 -5.44 26.84
CA GLY A 156 -12.57 -6.70 27.53
C GLY A 156 -12.58 -6.60 29.05
N ILE A 157 -12.02 -5.53 29.60
CA ILE A 157 -12.04 -5.26 31.07
C ILE A 157 -13.46 -4.95 31.50
N LEU A 158 -14.14 -4.02 30.85
CA LEU A 158 -15.50 -3.63 31.20
C LEU A 158 -16.48 -4.80 31.12
N SER A 159 -16.34 -5.71 30.15
CA SER A 159 -17.20 -6.89 30.03
C SER A 159 -16.98 -7.96 31.10
N ARG A 160 -15.90 -7.87 31.88
CA ARG A 160 -15.63 -8.77 33.02
C ARG A 160 -16.05 -8.20 34.36
N MET A 161 -16.29 -6.89 34.43
CA MET A 161 -16.66 -6.21 35.67
C MET A 161 -18.18 -6.22 35.93
N ILE A 162 -18.96 -6.61 34.95
CA ILE A 162 -20.42 -6.72 34.97
C ILE A 162 -20.83 -8.17 34.74
#